data_1a9112d382fb6a04542905bfba72559e
#
_entry.id   1a9112d382fb6a04542905bfba72559e
#
_cell.length_a   1.000
_cell.length_b   1.000
_cell.length_c   1.000
_cell.angle_alpha   90.00
_cell.angle_beta   90.00
_cell.angle_gamma   90.00
#
_symmetry.space_group_name_H-M   'P 1'
#
loop_
_entity.id
_entity.type
_entity.pdbx_description
1 polymer ?
#
loop_
_entity_poly.entity_id
_entity_poly.type
_entity_poly.pdbx_seq_one_letter_code
_entity_poly.pdbx_strand_id
1 'polypeptide(L)'
;MLRGESVHPIGPLILSQTRTSLSLLVLLPILLGRRGWRRISLPATDLVQCLILGMLGVAASNYFYYVAIQKTSVAIAIIVQYTAPVWVLLCVVARGQQKLSLQKVAAVGVAIAGIALTIGIVGTKSAAALHLGSWGFIAALLASFSFAFYNVGAHGILARYDRWRVLVWTLTSAAVFWLFVNPPWKVVAEHYTSAQWEFLFGFSLLSVLAPFSLYFLALQHLEPTRAIIASCLEPVFSILLAAAVLGEGMRPIQTLGIVLVLSAIVIVQWPGGGLKTATVVEPIE
;
A
#
# COMPACT_ATOMS: atom_id res chain seq x y z
N MET A 1 24.08 3.49 -33.00
CA MET A 1 23.75 2.06 -32.99
C MET A 1 24.48 1.43 -31.80
N LEU A 2 23.89 1.46 -30.62
CA LEU A 2 24.37 0.73 -29.45
C LEU A 2 23.77 -0.67 -29.55
N ARG A 3 24.61 -1.70 -29.65
CA ARG A 3 24.21 -3.11 -29.62
C ARG A 3 23.43 -3.35 -28.33
N GLY A 4 22.15 -3.74 -28.48
CA GLY A 4 21.31 -4.06 -27.36
C GLY A 4 21.82 -5.29 -26.63
N GLU A 5 22.43 -5.07 -25.47
CA GLU A 5 22.40 -6.07 -24.41
C GLU A 5 20.93 -6.26 -24.06
N SER A 6 20.46 -7.49 -24.14
CA SER A 6 19.10 -7.84 -23.74
C SER A 6 18.98 -7.59 -22.23
N VAL A 7 18.48 -6.41 -21.88
CA VAL A 7 18.26 -6.05 -20.47
C VAL A 7 17.19 -6.99 -19.94
N HIS A 8 17.55 -7.90 -19.04
CA HIS A 8 16.61 -8.78 -18.39
C HIS A 8 15.57 -7.94 -17.63
N PRO A 9 14.26 -8.11 -17.89
CA PRO A 9 13.25 -7.34 -17.19
C PRO A 9 13.25 -7.68 -15.71
N ILE A 10 13.17 -6.67 -14.85
CA ILE A 10 13.10 -6.85 -13.41
C ILE A 10 11.75 -7.49 -13.05
N GLY A 11 11.79 -8.71 -12.52
CA GLY A 11 10.59 -9.44 -12.11
C GLY A 11 9.85 -8.72 -10.97
N PRO A 12 8.50 -8.75 -10.94
CA PRO A 12 7.70 -8.09 -9.91
C PRO A 12 8.06 -8.52 -8.48
N LEU A 13 8.40 -9.79 -8.31
CA LEU A 13 8.76 -10.37 -7.01
C LEU A 13 10.09 -9.79 -6.51
N ILE A 14 11.08 -9.70 -7.37
CA ILE A 14 12.39 -9.08 -7.06
C ILE A 14 12.22 -7.59 -6.80
N LEU A 15 11.39 -6.92 -7.58
CA LEU A 15 11.07 -5.51 -7.37
C LEU A 15 10.47 -5.25 -5.99
N SER A 16 9.56 -6.11 -5.53
CA SER A 16 8.95 -5.98 -4.20
C SER A 16 9.92 -6.25 -3.06
N GLN A 17 10.74 -7.29 -3.20
CA GLN A 17 11.79 -7.62 -2.24
C GLN A 17 12.82 -6.51 -2.12
N THR A 18 13.37 -6.06 -3.24
CA THR A 18 14.43 -5.04 -3.27
C THR A 18 13.92 -3.71 -2.73
N ARG A 19 12.69 -3.29 -3.09
CA ARG A 19 12.07 -2.08 -2.53
C ARG A 19 12.05 -2.10 -0.99
N THR A 20 11.59 -3.20 -0.41
CA THR A 20 11.48 -3.35 1.05
C THR A 20 12.85 -3.42 1.71
N SER A 21 13.74 -4.25 1.17
CA SER A 21 15.08 -4.48 1.75
C SER A 21 15.97 -3.25 1.66
N LEU A 22 16.02 -2.59 0.50
CA LEU A 22 16.83 -1.37 0.31
C LEU A 22 16.30 -0.21 1.14
N SER A 23 14.97 -0.05 1.26
CA SER A 23 14.38 0.95 2.15
C SER A 23 14.78 0.73 3.61
N LEU A 24 14.79 -0.53 4.07
CA LEU A 24 15.26 -0.87 5.41
C LEU A 24 16.76 -0.59 5.59
N LEU A 25 17.58 -0.98 4.61
CA LEU A 25 19.04 -0.75 4.63
C LEU A 25 19.41 0.74 4.70
N VAL A 26 18.55 1.62 4.17
CA VAL A 26 18.74 3.08 4.29
C VAL A 26 18.17 3.59 5.61
N LEU A 27 16.96 3.18 5.98
CA LEU A 27 16.27 3.71 7.16
C LEU A 27 16.98 3.31 8.46
N LEU A 28 17.37 2.05 8.59
CA LEU A 28 17.91 1.50 9.84
C LEU A 28 19.21 2.19 10.28
N PRO A 29 20.25 2.37 9.43
CA PRO A 29 21.46 3.09 9.81
C PRO A 29 21.21 4.55 10.18
N ILE A 30 20.33 5.23 9.44
CA ILE A 30 19.97 6.63 9.72
C ILE A 30 19.33 6.76 11.12
N LEU A 31 18.42 5.85 11.47
CA LEU A 31 17.78 5.88 12.79
C LEU A 31 18.72 5.48 13.91
N LEU A 32 19.56 4.48 13.68
CA LEU A 32 20.58 4.06 14.67
C LEU A 32 21.57 5.19 14.94
N GLY A 33 22.06 5.88 13.91
CA GLY A 33 23.00 6.99 14.05
C GLY A 33 22.39 8.24 14.68
N ARG A 34 21.13 8.55 14.37
CA ARG A 34 20.46 9.77 14.89
C ARG A 34 19.80 9.59 16.26
N ARG A 35 19.23 8.43 16.54
CA ARG A 35 18.38 8.20 17.72
C ARG A 35 18.96 7.19 18.70
N GLY A 36 19.87 6.35 18.25
CA GLY A 36 20.43 5.24 19.03
C GLY A 36 19.44 4.08 19.22
N TRP A 37 19.95 2.90 19.58
CA TRP A 37 19.17 1.67 19.74
C TRP A 37 18.03 1.78 20.75
N ARG A 38 18.27 2.45 21.87
CA ARG A 38 17.28 2.58 22.97
C ARG A 38 16.00 3.29 22.52
N ARG A 39 16.09 4.24 21.59
CA ARG A 39 14.93 4.96 21.08
C ARG A 39 14.20 4.23 19.93
N ILE A 40 14.82 3.20 19.38
CA ILE A 40 14.22 2.36 18.32
C ILE A 40 13.61 1.09 18.91
N SER A 41 14.14 0.61 20.04
CA SER A 41 13.67 -0.61 20.69
C SER A 41 12.23 -0.48 21.18
N LEU A 42 11.47 -1.58 21.03
CA LEU A 42 10.10 -1.72 21.53
C LEU A 42 10.05 -2.80 22.61
N PRO A 43 9.10 -2.73 23.53
CA PRO A 43 8.75 -3.85 24.39
C PRO A 43 8.41 -5.10 23.57
N ALA A 44 8.67 -6.29 24.11
CA ALA A 44 8.52 -7.55 23.35
C ALA A 44 7.12 -7.74 22.74
N THR A 45 6.07 -7.38 23.46
CA THR A 45 4.68 -7.46 22.98
C THR A 45 4.41 -6.56 21.78
N ASP A 46 4.89 -5.31 21.82
CA ASP A 46 4.69 -4.35 20.75
C ASP A 46 5.62 -4.63 19.56
N LEU A 47 6.82 -5.16 19.83
CA LEU A 47 7.71 -5.66 18.80
C LEU A 47 7.05 -6.80 18.03
N VAL A 48 6.50 -7.80 18.72
CA VAL A 48 5.77 -8.91 18.07
C VAL A 48 4.60 -8.38 17.25
N GLN A 49 3.86 -7.39 17.74
CA GLN A 49 2.79 -6.76 16.97
C GLN A 49 3.34 -6.11 15.67
N CYS A 50 4.44 -5.37 15.73
CA CYS A 50 5.08 -4.81 14.53
C CYS A 50 5.56 -5.89 13.57
N LEU A 51 6.12 -7.00 14.08
CA LEU A 51 6.59 -8.12 13.26
C LEU A 51 5.41 -8.80 12.53
N ILE A 52 4.30 -9.02 13.23
CA ILE A 52 3.07 -9.56 12.63
C ILE A 52 2.52 -8.60 11.57
N LEU A 53 2.48 -7.29 11.85
CA LEU A 53 2.03 -6.28 10.89
C LEU A 53 2.92 -6.23 9.64
N GLY A 54 4.23 -6.33 9.81
CA GLY A 54 5.16 -6.35 8.67
C GLY A 54 5.03 -7.61 7.83
N MET A 55 4.89 -8.77 8.45
CA MET A 55 4.78 -10.05 7.76
C MET A 55 3.41 -10.25 7.11
N LEU A 56 2.32 -10.19 7.90
CA LEU A 56 0.97 -10.47 7.42
C LEU A 56 0.30 -9.24 6.79
N GLY A 57 0.75 -8.05 7.13
CA GLY A 57 0.23 -6.80 6.54
C GLY A 57 1.04 -6.41 5.28
N VAL A 58 2.27 -5.96 5.45
CA VAL A 58 3.06 -5.39 4.35
C VAL A 58 3.52 -6.46 3.36
N ALA A 59 4.23 -7.50 3.84
CA ALA A 59 4.82 -8.49 2.95
C ALA A 59 3.76 -9.37 2.29
N ALA A 60 2.79 -9.89 3.06
CA ALA A 60 1.71 -10.72 2.53
C ALA A 60 0.83 -9.95 1.54
N SER A 61 0.46 -8.69 1.84
CA SER A 61 -0.30 -7.86 0.90
C SER A 61 0.42 -7.71 -0.44
N ASN A 62 1.70 -7.38 -0.42
CA ASN A 62 2.50 -7.27 -1.64
C ASN A 62 2.63 -8.61 -2.37
N TYR A 63 2.93 -9.69 -1.66
CA TYR A 63 3.08 -11.02 -2.24
C TYR A 63 1.80 -11.46 -2.95
N PHE A 64 0.67 -11.42 -2.26
CA PHE A 64 -0.62 -11.83 -2.83
C PHE A 64 -1.08 -10.91 -3.97
N TYR A 65 -0.78 -9.62 -3.90
CA TYR A 65 -1.03 -8.69 -4.99
C TYR A 65 -0.29 -9.08 -6.26
N TYR A 66 1.00 -9.42 -6.18
CA TYR A 66 1.77 -9.88 -7.34
C TYR A 66 1.31 -11.24 -7.86
N VAL A 67 0.93 -12.17 -6.98
CA VAL A 67 0.30 -13.43 -7.39
C VAL A 67 -1.01 -13.17 -8.14
N ALA A 68 -1.83 -12.25 -7.67
CA ALA A 68 -3.06 -11.85 -8.33
C ALA A 68 -2.79 -11.29 -9.74
N ILE A 69 -1.82 -10.38 -9.89
CA ILE A 69 -1.41 -9.84 -11.20
C ILE A 69 -0.99 -10.95 -12.16
N GLN A 70 -0.17 -11.88 -11.69
CA GLN A 70 0.32 -12.99 -12.53
C GLN A 70 -0.78 -13.97 -12.95
N LYS A 71 -1.81 -14.14 -12.12
CA LYS A 71 -2.88 -15.13 -12.34
C LYS A 71 -4.17 -14.54 -12.93
N THR A 72 -4.31 -13.22 -12.95
CA THR A 72 -5.46 -12.53 -13.53
C THR A 72 -5.00 -11.40 -14.46
N SER A 73 -5.15 -10.17 -14.01
CA SER A 73 -4.64 -8.96 -14.68
C SER A 73 -4.33 -7.88 -13.65
N VAL A 74 -3.50 -6.91 -14.03
CA VAL A 74 -3.20 -5.75 -13.20
C VAL A 74 -4.48 -5.04 -12.76
N ALA A 75 -5.42 -4.85 -13.69
CA ALA A 75 -6.67 -4.16 -13.43
C ALA A 75 -7.55 -4.88 -12.38
N ILE A 76 -7.69 -6.21 -12.49
CA ILE A 76 -8.45 -7.02 -11.51
C ILE A 76 -7.76 -6.98 -10.15
N ALA A 77 -6.45 -7.19 -10.11
CA ALA A 77 -5.68 -7.18 -8.87
C ALA A 77 -5.85 -5.84 -8.13
N ILE A 78 -5.76 -4.72 -8.86
CA ILE A 78 -5.93 -3.38 -8.29
C ILE A 78 -7.35 -3.20 -7.74
N ILE A 79 -8.40 -3.46 -8.53
CA ILE A 79 -9.79 -3.23 -8.08
C ILE A 79 -10.11 -4.05 -6.84
N VAL A 80 -9.74 -5.33 -6.84
CA VAL A 80 -10.00 -6.18 -5.68
C VAL A 80 -9.19 -5.72 -4.48
N GLN A 81 -7.95 -5.31 -4.64
CA GLN A 81 -7.15 -4.75 -3.54
C GLN A 81 -7.77 -3.46 -2.98
N TYR A 82 -8.33 -2.61 -3.82
CA TYR A 82 -9.01 -1.38 -3.38
C TYR A 82 -10.41 -1.63 -2.75
N THR A 83 -10.82 -2.89 -2.55
CA THR A 83 -11.90 -3.21 -1.62
C THR A 83 -11.45 -3.15 -0.15
N ALA A 84 -10.17 -2.96 0.14
CA ALA A 84 -9.61 -2.82 1.48
C ALA A 84 -10.36 -1.80 2.39
N PRO A 85 -10.87 -0.65 1.92
CA PRO A 85 -11.71 0.24 2.74
C PRO A 85 -12.95 -0.44 3.34
N VAL A 86 -13.52 -1.43 2.66
CA VAL A 86 -14.65 -2.23 3.20
C VAL A 86 -14.19 -2.99 4.43
N TRP A 87 -13.07 -3.72 4.30
CA TRP A 87 -12.51 -4.51 5.40
C TRP A 87 -12.10 -3.64 6.59
N VAL A 88 -11.47 -2.48 6.32
CA VAL A 88 -11.13 -1.50 7.37
C VAL A 88 -12.38 -1.05 8.09
N LEU A 89 -13.41 -0.61 7.36
CA LEU A 89 -14.66 -0.14 7.95
C LEU A 89 -15.32 -1.24 8.80
N LEU A 90 -15.40 -2.46 8.28
CA LEU A 90 -15.96 -3.60 9.03
C LEU A 90 -15.15 -3.89 10.30
N CYS A 91 -13.82 -3.91 10.23
CA CYS A 91 -12.96 -4.16 11.39
C CYS A 91 -13.08 -3.10 12.46
N VAL A 92 -13.07 -1.81 12.11
CA VAL A 92 -13.15 -0.72 13.12
C VAL A 92 -14.52 -0.62 13.74
N VAL A 93 -15.59 -0.93 13.00
CA VAL A 93 -16.96 -1.01 13.52
C VAL A 93 -17.12 -2.22 14.44
N ALA A 94 -16.65 -3.41 14.02
CA ALA A 94 -16.73 -4.63 14.83
C ALA A 94 -15.96 -4.51 16.17
N ARG A 95 -14.85 -3.72 16.16
CA ARG A 95 -14.07 -3.42 17.38
C ARG A 95 -14.67 -2.29 18.22
N GLY A 96 -15.78 -1.72 17.83
CA GLY A 96 -16.40 -0.59 18.53
C GLY A 96 -15.59 0.71 18.47
N GLN A 97 -14.55 0.78 17.64
CA GLN A 97 -13.69 1.96 17.51
C GLN A 97 -14.36 3.10 16.74
N GLN A 98 -15.30 2.75 15.86
CA GLN A 98 -16.06 3.71 15.07
C GLN A 98 -17.54 3.26 14.98
N LYS A 99 -18.45 4.24 14.92
CA LYS A 99 -19.85 3.95 14.59
C LYS A 99 -20.01 3.81 13.07
N LEU A 100 -20.80 2.83 12.67
CA LEU A 100 -21.23 2.72 11.28
C LEU A 100 -22.11 3.93 10.94
N SER A 101 -21.75 4.67 9.91
CA SER A 101 -22.56 5.78 9.41
C SER A 101 -22.80 5.61 7.91
N LEU A 102 -23.96 6.05 7.44
CA LEU A 102 -24.29 6.02 6.01
C LEU A 102 -23.23 6.78 5.18
N GLN A 103 -22.69 7.86 5.74
CA GLN A 103 -21.62 8.64 5.13
C GLN A 103 -20.38 7.80 4.85
N LYS A 104 -19.91 6.98 5.81
CA LYS A 104 -18.73 6.12 5.62
C LYS A 104 -19.00 5.01 4.60
N VAL A 105 -20.17 4.40 4.65
CA VAL A 105 -20.60 3.37 3.68
C VAL A 105 -20.68 3.95 2.28
N ALA A 106 -21.30 5.12 2.13
CA ALA A 106 -21.41 5.82 0.85
C ALA A 106 -20.03 6.19 0.31
N ALA A 107 -19.14 6.75 1.15
CA ALA A 107 -17.77 7.09 0.75
C ALA A 107 -16.99 5.88 0.24
N VAL A 108 -17.07 4.73 0.94
CA VAL A 108 -16.42 3.48 0.52
C VAL A 108 -17.00 3.00 -0.83
N GLY A 109 -18.33 3.00 -0.98
CA GLY A 109 -18.99 2.58 -2.22
C GLY A 109 -18.61 3.47 -3.41
N VAL A 110 -18.61 4.80 -3.21
CA VAL A 110 -18.25 5.78 -4.24
C VAL A 110 -16.75 5.67 -4.59
N ALA A 111 -15.87 5.43 -3.61
CA ALA A 111 -14.44 5.23 -3.87
C ALA A 111 -14.20 3.99 -4.74
N ILE A 112 -14.82 2.86 -4.42
CA ILE A 112 -14.67 1.61 -5.19
C ILE A 112 -15.21 1.79 -6.62
N ALA A 113 -16.39 2.39 -6.78
CA ALA A 113 -16.96 2.67 -8.08
C ALA A 113 -16.05 3.60 -8.90
N GLY A 114 -15.55 4.66 -8.26
CA GLY A 114 -14.60 5.60 -8.88
C GLY A 114 -13.33 4.92 -9.36
N ILE A 115 -12.72 4.07 -8.55
CA ILE A 115 -11.51 3.30 -8.92
C ILE A 115 -11.81 2.37 -10.10
N ALA A 116 -12.94 1.65 -10.09
CA ALA A 116 -13.33 0.75 -11.17
C ALA A 116 -13.43 1.49 -12.52
N LEU A 117 -13.98 2.70 -12.52
CA LEU A 117 -14.07 3.54 -13.72
C LEU A 117 -12.70 4.14 -14.10
N THR A 118 -11.91 4.57 -13.11
CA THR A 118 -10.58 5.18 -13.32
C THR A 118 -9.62 4.19 -14.00
N ILE A 119 -9.62 2.93 -13.60
CA ILE A 119 -8.78 1.87 -14.19
C ILE A 119 -9.31 1.43 -15.57
N GLY A 120 -10.54 1.84 -15.94
CA GLY A 120 -11.08 1.63 -17.27
C GLY A 120 -11.59 0.21 -17.56
N ILE A 121 -11.96 -0.56 -16.53
CA ILE A 121 -12.61 -1.88 -16.71
C ILE A 121 -13.94 -1.74 -17.44
N VAL A 122 -14.67 -0.66 -17.17
CA VAL A 122 -15.95 -0.39 -17.82
C VAL A 122 -15.66 0.24 -19.19
N GLY A 123 -16.13 -0.41 -20.26
CA GLY A 123 -16.00 0.08 -21.64
C GLY A 123 -14.81 -0.47 -22.44
N THR A 124 -13.99 -1.36 -21.88
CA THR A 124 -13.06 -2.14 -22.70
C THR A 124 -13.76 -3.41 -23.22
N LYS A 125 -13.68 -3.64 -24.54
CA LYS A 125 -14.13 -4.89 -25.18
C LYS A 125 -13.37 -6.13 -24.68
N SER A 126 -12.46 -5.94 -23.73
CA SER A 126 -11.65 -6.97 -23.06
C SER A 126 -12.35 -7.66 -21.89
N ALA A 127 -13.66 -7.56 -21.73
CA ALA A 127 -14.40 -8.43 -20.80
C ALA A 127 -14.17 -9.92 -21.09
N ALA A 128 -13.84 -10.28 -22.33
CA ALA A 128 -13.47 -11.64 -22.72
C ALA A 128 -12.06 -12.08 -22.29
N ALA A 129 -11.19 -11.15 -21.86
CA ALA A 129 -9.83 -11.43 -21.39
C ALA A 129 -9.74 -11.50 -19.85
N LEU A 130 -10.87 -11.41 -19.14
CA LEU A 130 -10.94 -11.61 -17.70
C LEU A 130 -10.86 -13.11 -17.38
N HIS A 131 -9.68 -13.70 -17.56
CA HIS A 131 -9.42 -15.01 -16.98
C HIS A 131 -9.44 -14.88 -15.45
N LEU A 132 -10.64 -14.98 -14.87
CA LEU A 132 -10.83 -15.10 -13.43
C LEU A 132 -10.38 -16.50 -12.98
N GLY A 133 -9.08 -16.73 -12.98
CA GLY A 133 -8.54 -17.89 -12.28
C GLY A 133 -8.94 -17.76 -10.82
N SER A 134 -9.67 -18.74 -10.28
CA SER A 134 -10.17 -18.73 -8.90
C SER A 134 -9.06 -18.41 -7.89
N TRP A 135 -7.87 -18.93 -8.08
CA TRP A 135 -6.71 -18.64 -7.24
C TRP A 135 -6.22 -17.19 -7.33
N GLY A 136 -6.20 -16.60 -8.52
CA GLY A 136 -5.81 -15.20 -8.69
C GLY A 136 -6.77 -14.23 -8.01
N PHE A 137 -8.08 -14.50 -8.06
CA PHE A 137 -9.08 -13.72 -7.34
C PHE A 137 -8.96 -13.86 -5.82
N ILE A 138 -8.74 -15.09 -5.32
CA ILE A 138 -8.48 -15.34 -3.90
C ILE A 138 -7.22 -14.60 -3.44
N ALA A 139 -6.15 -14.63 -4.22
CA ALA A 139 -4.93 -13.88 -3.91
C ALA A 139 -5.20 -12.37 -3.83
N ALA A 140 -5.99 -11.80 -4.75
CA ALA A 140 -6.36 -10.38 -4.70
C ALA A 140 -7.17 -10.04 -3.44
N LEU A 141 -8.12 -10.91 -3.03
CA LEU A 141 -8.85 -10.73 -1.77
C LEU A 141 -7.92 -10.83 -0.54
N LEU A 142 -6.99 -11.77 -0.54
CA LEU A 142 -6.00 -11.89 0.54
C LEU A 142 -5.10 -10.66 0.60
N ALA A 143 -4.70 -10.10 -0.54
CA ALA A 143 -3.95 -8.83 -0.60
C ALA A 143 -4.75 -7.68 0.01
N SER A 144 -6.04 -7.56 -0.36
CA SER A 144 -6.95 -6.55 0.17
C SER A 144 -7.13 -6.68 1.69
N PHE A 145 -7.37 -7.89 2.18
CA PHE A 145 -7.53 -8.17 3.61
C PHE A 145 -6.23 -7.89 4.39
N SER A 146 -5.08 -8.33 3.88
CA SER A 146 -3.77 -8.05 4.49
C SER A 146 -3.49 -6.56 4.57
N PHE A 147 -3.82 -5.80 3.52
CA PHE A 147 -3.67 -4.36 3.51
C PHE A 147 -4.60 -3.67 4.53
N ALA A 148 -5.85 -4.12 4.65
CA ALA A 148 -6.77 -3.63 5.67
C ALA A 148 -6.29 -3.96 7.10
N PHE A 149 -5.81 -5.19 7.33
CA PHE A 149 -5.22 -5.61 8.60
C PHE A 149 -4.04 -4.71 8.99
N TYR A 150 -3.14 -4.42 8.05
CA TYR A 150 -2.04 -3.50 8.25
C TYR A 150 -2.50 -2.11 8.66
N ASN A 151 -3.49 -1.55 7.97
CA ASN A 151 -4.03 -0.22 8.26
C ASN A 151 -4.58 -0.09 9.68
N VAL A 152 -5.45 -1.02 10.08
CA VAL A 152 -6.08 -1.01 11.41
C VAL A 152 -5.04 -1.28 12.50
N GLY A 153 -4.15 -2.24 12.28
CA GLY A 153 -3.12 -2.59 13.25
C GLY A 153 -2.06 -1.52 13.40
N ALA A 154 -1.63 -0.90 12.30
CA ALA A 154 -0.66 0.19 12.31
C ALA A 154 -1.21 1.42 13.04
N HIS A 155 -2.47 1.80 12.83
CA HIS A 155 -3.10 2.89 13.56
C HIS A 155 -3.05 2.66 15.08
N GLY A 156 -3.34 1.45 15.54
CA GLY A 156 -3.34 1.11 16.97
C GLY A 156 -1.96 1.22 17.63
N ILE A 157 -0.89 0.88 16.91
CA ILE A 157 0.47 0.97 17.46
C ILE A 157 1.06 2.38 17.29
N LEU A 158 0.70 3.10 16.22
CA LEU A 158 1.10 4.48 15.99
C LEU A 158 0.49 5.47 17.00
N ALA A 159 -0.59 5.10 17.67
CA ALA A 159 -1.13 5.85 18.80
C ALA A 159 -0.21 5.84 20.03
N ARG A 160 0.75 4.88 20.11
CA ARG A 160 1.65 4.69 21.27
C ARG A 160 3.11 4.98 20.95
N TYR A 161 3.50 4.88 19.69
CA TYR A 161 4.89 4.98 19.26
C TYR A 161 5.08 5.87 18.05
N ASP A 162 6.25 6.51 17.98
CA ASP A 162 6.68 7.30 16.82
C ASP A 162 6.70 6.44 15.54
N ARG A 163 6.28 7.06 14.44
CA ARG A 163 6.17 6.41 13.11
C ARG A 163 7.46 5.69 12.66
N TRP A 164 8.62 6.25 12.98
CA TRP A 164 9.90 5.69 12.57
C TRP A 164 10.22 4.38 13.27
N ARG A 165 9.85 4.26 14.57
CA ARG A 165 9.96 3.01 15.31
C ARG A 165 9.09 1.92 14.69
N VAL A 166 7.83 2.24 14.43
CA VAL A 166 6.88 1.29 13.85
C VAL A 166 7.32 0.90 12.44
N LEU A 167 7.74 1.89 11.64
CA LEU A 167 8.16 1.66 10.25
C LEU A 167 9.39 0.76 10.16
N VAL A 168 10.42 0.98 10.98
CA VAL A 168 11.63 0.15 10.92
C VAL A 168 11.35 -1.30 11.27
N TRP A 169 10.53 -1.58 12.26
CA TRP A 169 10.21 -2.96 12.67
C TRP A 169 9.26 -3.66 11.71
N THR A 170 8.29 -2.95 11.14
CA THR A 170 7.42 -3.50 10.09
C THR A 170 8.20 -3.79 8.81
N LEU A 171 9.12 -2.91 8.39
CA LEU A 171 10.00 -3.16 7.25
C LEU A 171 11.00 -4.29 7.53
N THR A 172 11.53 -4.40 8.75
CA THR A 172 12.41 -5.51 9.15
C THR A 172 11.70 -6.85 8.99
N SER A 173 10.49 -6.97 9.53
CA SER A 173 9.70 -8.18 9.39
C SER A 173 9.37 -8.50 7.94
N ALA A 174 8.98 -7.50 7.15
CA ALA A 174 8.70 -7.69 5.73
C ALA A 174 9.96 -8.11 4.95
N ALA A 175 11.12 -7.52 5.27
CA ALA A 175 12.39 -7.92 4.66
C ALA A 175 12.76 -9.37 5.00
N VAL A 176 12.58 -9.78 6.28
CA VAL A 176 12.79 -11.17 6.71
C VAL A 176 11.86 -12.13 5.96
N PHE A 177 10.57 -11.80 5.80
CA PHE A 177 9.66 -12.60 4.98
C PHE A 177 10.20 -12.81 3.56
N TRP A 178 10.71 -11.75 2.92
CA TRP A 178 11.26 -11.83 1.58
C TRP A 178 12.52 -12.69 1.49
N LEU A 179 13.33 -12.76 2.55
CA LEU A 179 14.50 -13.67 2.59
C LEU A 179 14.09 -15.14 2.47
N PHE A 180 12.92 -15.52 3.00
CA PHE A 180 12.40 -16.88 2.89
C PHE A 180 11.70 -17.14 1.55
N VAL A 181 10.94 -16.18 1.03
CA VAL A 181 10.18 -16.34 -0.23
C VAL A 181 11.10 -16.28 -1.44
N ASN A 182 12.04 -15.36 -1.46
CA ASN A 182 13.02 -15.20 -2.53
C ASN A 182 14.40 -14.89 -1.94
N PRO A 183 15.22 -15.92 -1.70
CA PRO A 183 16.53 -15.74 -1.10
C PRO A 183 17.45 -14.80 -1.88
N PRO A 184 18.31 -14.00 -1.21
CA PRO A 184 19.13 -12.96 -1.85
C PRO A 184 20.03 -13.47 -2.98
N TRP A 185 20.51 -14.72 -2.90
CA TRP A 185 21.34 -15.31 -3.96
C TRP A 185 20.61 -15.44 -5.28
N LYS A 186 19.26 -15.57 -5.29
CA LYS A 186 18.48 -15.55 -6.53
C LYS A 186 18.47 -14.16 -7.16
N VAL A 187 18.43 -13.10 -6.34
CA VAL A 187 18.49 -11.71 -6.83
C VAL A 187 19.88 -11.42 -7.43
N VAL A 188 20.94 -11.91 -6.79
CA VAL A 188 22.32 -11.76 -7.28
C VAL A 188 22.54 -12.56 -8.56
N ALA A 189 21.94 -13.75 -8.68
CA ALA A 189 22.05 -14.62 -9.86
C ALA A 189 21.43 -14.02 -11.14
N GLU A 190 20.56 -13.01 -11.02
CA GLU A 190 19.96 -12.30 -12.17
C GLU A 190 20.97 -11.36 -12.87
N HIS A 191 22.15 -11.13 -12.27
CA HIS A 191 23.23 -10.31 -12.84
C HIS A 191 22.79 -8.93 -13.36
N TYR A 192 21.97 -8.22 -12.55
CA TYR A 192 21.53 -6.87 -12.91
C TYR A 192 22.69 -5.91 -13.10
N THR A 193 22.56 -5.05 -14.09
CA THR A 193 23.54 -3.98 -14.38
C THR A 193 23.56 -2.91 -13.30
N SER A 194 24.64 -2.12 -13.24
CA SER A 194 24.75 -1.00 -12.31
C SER A 194 23.58 -0.01 -12.44
N ALA A 195 23.17 0.29 -13.68
CA ALA A 195 22.01 1.17 -13.93
C ALA A 195 20.69 0.60 -13.38
N GLN A 196 20.50 -0.72 -13.45
CA GLN A 196 19.32 -1.37 -12.85
C GLN A 196 19.36 -1.31 -11.32
N TRP A 197 20.54 -1.45 -10.71
CA TRP A 197 20.69 -1.30 -9.27
C TRP A 197 20.47 0.15 -8.80
N GLU A 198 20.95 1.14 -9.54
CA GLU A 198 20.67 2.56 -9.29
C GLU A 198 19.17 2.85 -9.37
N PHE A 199 18.51 2.33 -10.41
CA PHE A 199 17.05 2.42 -10.53
C PHE A 199 16.35 1.76 -9.36
N LEU A 200 16.71 0.52 -8.99
CA LEU A 200 16.09 -0.19 -7.86
C LEU A 200 16.28 0.56 -6.55
N PHE A 201 17.45 1.16 -6.34
CA PHE A 201 17.72 1.97 -5.15
C PHE A 201 16.84 3.22 -5.10
N GLY A 202 16.87 4.05 -6.14
CA GLY A 202 16.04 5.25 -6.22
C GLY A 202 14.56 4.95 -6.15
N PHE A 203 14.12 3.91 -6.86
CA PHE A 203 12.74 3.44 -6.84
C PHE A 203 12.31 2.95 -5.46
N SER A 204 13.19 2.29 -4.71
CA SER A 204 12.91 1.83 -3.34
C SER A 204 12.62 2.99 -2.39
N LEU A 205 13.40 4.06 -2.47
CA LEU A 205 13.21 5.25 -1.65
C LEU A 205 11.90 5.96 -1.98
N LEU A 206 11.61 6.12 -3.27
CA LEU A 206 10.41 6.84 -3.75
C LEU A 206 9.13 6.02 -3.63
N SER A 207 9.19 4.69 -3.78
CA SER A 207 7.98 3.83 -3.80
C SER A 207 7.66 3.16 -2.48
N VAL A 208 8.59 3.11 -1.54
CA VAL A 208 8.37 2.51 -0.21
C VAL A 208 8.70 3.50 0.89
N LEU A 209 9.95 3.93 1.02
CA LEU A 209 10.37 4.70 2.18
C LEU A 209 9.60 6.01 2.32
N ALA A 210 9.53 6.82 1.28
CA ALA A 210 8.81 8.08 1.31
C ALA A 210 7.28 7.90 1.48
N PRO A 211 6.58 7.09 0.67
CA PRO A 211 5.13 6.91 0.81
C PRO A 211 4.72 6.31 2.16
N PHE A 212 5.41 5.28 2.64
CA PHE A 212 5.07 4.68 3.93
C PHE A 212 5.33 5.62 5.10
N SER A 213 6.38 6.45 5.02
CA SER A 213 6.65 7.48 6.03
C SER A 213 5.54 8.52 6.09
N LEU A 214 5.04 8.97 4.93
CA LEU A 214 3.92 9.90 4.83
C LEU A 214 2.59 9.24 5.23
N TYR A 215 2.39 7.99 4.84
CA TYR A 215 1.19 7.25 5.18
C TYR A 215 1.09 7.00 6.70
N PHE A 216 2.19 6.66 7.35
CA PHE A 216 2.23 6.52 8.81
C PHE A 216 2.01 7.85 9.52
N LEU A 217 2.53 8.94 8.97
CA LEU A 217 2.21 10.28 9.46
C LEU A 217 0.70 10.54 9.36
N ALA A 218 0.09 10.21 8.24
CA ALA A 218 -1.37 10.36 8.08
C ALA A 218 -2.15 9.51 9.09
N LEU A 219 -1.75 8.24 9.31
CA LEU A 219 -2.40 7.34 10.27
C LEU A 219 -2.26 7.78 11.73
N GLN A 220 -1.27 8.61 12.09
CA GLN A 220 -1.17 9.21 13.41
C GLN A 220 -2.24 10.29 13.65
N HIS A 221 -2.70 10.94 12.58
CA HIS A 221 -3.62 12.08 12.66
C HIS A 221 -5.02 11.78 12.11
N LEU A 222 -5.18 10.72 11.33
CA LEU A 222 -6.44 10.34 10.69
C LEU A 222 -6.93 8.98 11.18
N GLU A 223 -8.25 8.83 11.25
CA GLU A 223 -8.87 7.53 11.45
C GLU A 223 -8.52 6.57 10.29
N PRO A 224 -8.37 5.25 10.53
CA PRO A 224 -8.02 4.27 9.50
C PRO A 224 -8.90 4.32 8.25
N THR A 225 -10.22 4.50 8.43
CA THR A 225 -11.15 4.61 7.30
C THR A 225 -10.86 5.85 6.42
N ARG A 226 -10.51 6.97 7.04
CA ARG A 226 -10.17 8.20 6.29
C ARG A 226 -8.84 8.08 5.57
N ALA A 227 -7.85 7.51 6.23
CA ALA A 227 -6.52 7.31 5.65
C ALA A 227 -6.56 6.37 4.44
N ILE A 228 -7.29 5.25 4.54
CA ILE A 228 -7.38 4.28 3.44
C ILE A 228 -8.22 4.79 2.26
N ILE A 229 -9.26 5.60 2.51
CA ILE A 229 -10.00 6.24 1.41
C ILE A 229 -9.14 7.31 0.73
N ALA A 230 -8.32 8.05 1.49
CA ALA A 230 -7.37 8.99 0.90
C ALA A 230 -6.31 8.28 0.03
N SER A 231 -5.88 7.05 0.37
CA SER A 231 -4.96 6.29 -0.48
C SER A 231 -5.56 5.85 -1.81
N CYS A 232 -6.89 5.90 -1.97
CA CYS A 232 -7.56 5.71 -3.27
C CYS A 232 -7.23 6.80 -4.30
N LEU A 233 -6.52 7.86 -3.92
CA LEU A 233 -5.93 8.82 -4.87
C LEU A 233 -4.76 8.25 -5.68
N GLU A 234 -4.15 7.15 -5.26
CA GLU A 234 -3.01 6.56 -5.95
C GLU A 234 -3.28 6.27 -7.44
N PRO A 235 -4.35 5.55 -7.83
CA PRO A 235 -4.65 5.35 -9.25
C PRO A 235 -5.02 6.63 -9.98
N VAL A 236 -5.58 7.63 -9.29
CA VAL A 236 -5.87 8.95 -9.87
C VAL A 236 -4.57 9.64 -10.27
N PHE A 237 -3.60 9.72 -9.36
CA PHE A 237 -2.29 10.29 -9.66
C PHE A 237 -1.54 9.51 -10.73
N SER A 238 -1.63 8.18 -10.71
CA SER A 238 -0.99 7.33 -11.73
C SER A 238 -1.48 7.66 -13.14
N ILE A 239 -2.79 7.86 -13.33
CA ILE A 239 -3.36 8.21 -14.64
C ILE A 239 -3.03 9.65 -15.02
N LEU A 240 -3.11 10.60 -14.08
CA LEU A 240 -2.74 11.99 -14.36
C LEU A 240 -1.27 12.12 -14.77
N LEU A 241 -0.37 11.37 -14.12
CA LEU A 241 1.04 11.32 -14.48
C LEU A 241 1.26 10.65 -15.84
N ALA A 242 0.56 9.55 -16.14
CA ALA A 242 0.63 8.92 -17.45
C ALA A 242 0.15 9.86 -18.57
N ALA A 243 -0.91 10.59 -18.34
CA ALA A 243 -1.40 11.59 -19.28
C ALA A 243 -0.38 12.74 -19.46
N ALA A 244 0.19 13.26 -18.37
CA ALA A 244 1.10 14.40 -18.41
C ALA A 244 2.50 14.05 -18.96
N VAL A 245 3.04 12.87 -18.62
CA VAL A 245 4.42 12.48 -18.93
C VAL A 245 4.50 11.66 -20.20
N LEU A 246 3.54 10.75 -20.43
CA LEU A 246 3.52 9.86 -21.59
C LEU A 246 2.63 10.38 -22.73
N GLY A 247 1.88 11.47 -22.51
CA GLY A 247 0.94 12.00 -23.49
C GLY A 247 -0.27 11.12 -23.75
N GLU A 248 -0.59 10.21 -22.81
CA GLU A 248 -1.74 9.33 -22.94
C GLU A 248 -3.05 10.09 -22.78
N GLY A 249 -3.96 9.96 -23.76
CA GLY A 249 -5.28 10.59 -23.70
C GLY A 249 -6.16 9.95 -22.62
N MET A 250 -6.75 10.77 -21.75
CA MET A 250 -7.75 10.31 -20.78
C MET A 250 -9.10 10.08 -21.44
N ARG A 251 -9.72 8.94 -21.16
CA ARG A 251 -11.08 8.66 -21.59
C ARG A 251 -12.09 9.38 -20.67
N PRO A 252 -13.23 9.85 -21.19
CA PRO A 252 -14.25 10.52 -20.34
C PRO A 252 -14.68 9.70 -19.13
N ILE A 253 -14.74 8.37 -19.27
CA ILE A 253 -15.09 7.46 -18.18
C ILE A 253 -14.04 7.44 -17.06
N GLN A 254 -12.76 7.60 -17.39
CA GLN A 254 -11.68 7.71 -16.41
C GLN A 254 -11.77 9.03 -15.66
N THR A 255 -12.09 10.12 -16.35
CA THR A 255 -12.34 11.43 -15.74
C THR A 255 -13.49 11.36 -14.75
N LEU A 256 -14.61 10.67 -15.11
CA LEU A 256 -15.71 10.45 -14.18
C LEU A 256 -15.26 9.63 -12.96
N GLY A 257 -14.44 8.59 -13.16
CA GLY A 257 -13.87 7.81 -12.07
C GLY A 257 -13.04 8.66 -11.10
N ILE A 258 -12.20 9.55 -11.64
CA ILE A 258 -11.41 10.50 -10.84
C ILE A 258 -12.31 11.41 -9.99
N VAL A 259 -13.36 11.97 -10.59
CA VAL A 259 -14.33 12.82 -9.87
C VAL A 259 -15.00 12.04 -8.73
N LEU A 260 -15.38 10.79 -8.97
CA LEU A 260 -15.98 9.95 -7.90
C LEU A 260 -14.99 9.68 -6.76
N VAL A 261 -13.73 9.37 -7.05
CA VAL A 261 -12.72 9.15 -5.98
C VAL A 261 -12.54 10.44 -5.16
N LEU A 262 -12.41 11.59 -5.81
CA LEU A 262 -12.31 12.87 -5.11
C LEU A 262 -13.57 13.16 -4.28
N SER A 263 -14.75 12.86 -4.81
CA SER A 263 -16.02 13.00 -4.07
C SER A 263 -16.07 12.10 -2.85
N ALA A 264 -15.58 10.86 -2.92
CA ALA A 264 -15.51 9.94 -1.79
C ALA A 264 -14.65 10.50 -0.65
N ILE A 265 -13.52 11.11 -0.99
CA ILE A 265 -12.63 11.73 0.00
C ILE A 265 -13.32 12.91 0.68
N VAL A 266 -14.01 13.76 -0.09
CA VAL A 266 -14.78 14.87 0.45
C VAL A 266 -15.90 14.34 1.35
N ILE A 267 -16.66 13.34 0.90
CA ILE A 267 -17.75 12.74 1.68
C ILE A 267 -17.26 12.22 3.03
N VAL A 268 -16.15 11.45 3.06
CA VAL A 268 -15.68 10.85 4.32
C VAL A 268 -15.08 11.87 5.28
N GLN A 269 -14.61 12.99 4.78
CA GLN A 269 -14.01 14.07 5.59
C GLN A 269 -15.03 15.12 6.01
N TRP A 270 -16.23 15.14 5.44
CA TRP A 270 -17.24 16.13 5.73
C TRP A 270 -17.65 16.10 7.21
N PRO A 271 -17.65 17.24 7.93
CA PRO A 271 -18.06 17.29 9.32
C PRO A 271 -19.60 17.19 9.41
N GLY A 272 -20.12 16.01 9.63
CA GLY A 272 -21.58 15.82 9.61
C GLY A 272 -22.09 14.57 10.32
N GLY A 273 -21.24 13.71 10.81
CA GLY A 273 -21.66 12.46 11.45
C GLY A 273 -20.85 12.14 12.70
N GLY A 274 -21.20 12.73 13.83
CA GLY A 274 -20.85 12.20 15.17
C GLY A 274 -19.34 12.06 15.46
N LEU A 275 -18.52 12.95 14.96
CA LEU A 275 -17.08 12.92 15.18
C LEU A 275 -16.72 13.55 16.51
N LYS A 276 -16.38 12.71 17.49
CA LYS A 276 -15.34 13.11 18.43
C LYS A 276 -14.05 13.24 17.61
N THR A 277 -13.51 14.45 17.53
CA THR A 277 -12.15 14.72 17.06
C THR A 277 -11.25 13.65 17.66
N ALA A 278 -10.50 12.91 16.82
CA ALA A 278 -9.45 12.06 17.31
C ALA A 278 -8.57 12.93 18.21
N THR A 279 -8.50 12.62 19.49
CA THR A 279 -7.56 13.25 20.40
C THR A 279 -6.19 13.00 19.78
N VAL A 280 -5.54 14.08 19.35
CA VAL A 280 -4.12 14.05 18.96
C VAL A 280 -3.39 13.54 20.18
N VAL A 281 -3.01 12.28 20.16
CA VAL A 281 -2.16 11.72 21.20
C VAL A 281 -0.76 12.19 20.84
N GLU A 282 -0.27 13.20 21.57
CA GLU A 282 1.15 13.55 21.49
C GLU A 282 1.96 12.30 21.86
N PRO A 283 2.87 11.86 21.00
CA PRO A 283 3.70 10.71 21.32
C PRO A 283 4.53 11.02 22.55
N ILE A 284 4.57 10.11 23.49
CA ILE A 284 5.44 10.16 24.66
C ILE A 284 6.89 10.17 24.13
N GLU A 285 7.62 11.28 24.40
CA GLU A 285 9.01 11.48 23.98
C GLU A 285 9.98 10.43 24.60
#